data_e4f132681b39512ea4b451b72a3f2be9
#
_entry.id   e4f132681b39512ea4b451b72a3f2be9
#
_cell.length_a   1.000
_cell.length_b   1.000
_cell.length_c   1.000
_cell.angle_alpha   90.00
_cell.angle_beta   90.00
_cell.angle_gamma   90.00
#
_symmetry.space_group_name_H-M   'P 1'
#
loop_
_entity.id
_entity.type
_entity.pdbx_description
1 polymer ?
#
loop_
_entity_poly.entity_id
_entity_poly.type
_entity_poly.pdbx_seq_one_letter_code
_entity_poly.pdbx_strand_id
1 'polypeptide(L)'
;RVDVVPVSDPNIFSMAQRVTLAQTQLQLAQSNPQVHNIHAAYRRMYQALEVQNIDEILPPPPKPQPLDPAIENARALMGEILNTFPEQDHDAHIRMHMAFMKAPLVMTSPQVMGTFYAHIMEHVSQKARQMVMAEIEQIINQAQLAAQGGAIDPIAAQQQIMKVQQDMQDPAQMEQLISMQMEKLMAEVLPGLLPTGEDPMAD
;
A
#
# COMPACT_ATOMS: atom_id res chain seq x y z
N ARG A 1 45.70 -47.00 6.27
CA ARG A 1 45.73 -45.65 5.64
C ARG A 1 44.37 -45.44 5.00
N VAL A 2 43.65 -44.46 5.48
CA VAL A 2 42.40 -44.01 4.86
C VAL A 2 42.80 -42.83 4.00
N ASP A 3 42.71 -42.98 2.67
CA ASP A 3 42.90 -41.86 1.75
C ASP A 3 41.62 -41.02 1.77
N VAL A 4 41.69 -39.86 2.40
CA VAL A 4 40.62 -38.87 2.34
C VAL A 4 40.76 -38.10 1.02
N VAL A 5 39.92 -38.39 0.04
CA VAL A 5 39.82 -37.58 -1.18
C VAL A 5 38.93 -36.39 -0.87
N PRO A 6 39.41 -35.15 -0.93
CA PRO A 6 38.57 -33.97 -0.75
C PRO A 6 37.61 -33.87 -1.95
N VAL A 7 36.35 -34.13 -1.73
CA VAL A 7 35.30 -33.88 -2.70
C VAL A 7 34.94 -32.40 -2.63
N SER A 8 35.42 -31.60 -3.58
CA SER A 8 34.98 -30.22 -3.71
C SER A 8 33.56 -30.25 -4.33
N ASP A 9 32.61 -29.66 -3.62
CA ASP A 9 31.27 -29.46 -4.15
C ASP A 9 31.35 -28.51 -5.37
N PRO A 10 30.98 -28.96 -6.58
CA PRO A 10 31.04 -28.15 -7.80
C PRO A 10 30.10 -26.93 -7.75
N ASN A 11 29.16 -26.87 -6.79
CA ASN A 11 28.23 -25.75 -6.60
C ASN A 11 28.79 -24.64 -5.66
N ILE A 12 29.96 -24.83 -5.07
CA ILE A 12 30.58 -23.77 -4.25
C ILE A 12 31.25 -22.74 -5.16
N PHE A 13 30.59 -21.62 -5.35
CA PHE A 13 31.18 -20.46 -6.04
C PHE A 13 32.35 -19.90 -5.23
N SER A 14 33.48 -19.63 -5.89
CA SER A 14 34.58 -18.91 -5.26
C SER A 14 34.15 -17.47 -4.95
N MET A 15 34.84 -16.82 -4.00
CA MET A 15 34.59 -15.41 -3.67
C MET A 15 34.65 -14.53 -4.93
N ALA A 16 35.63 -14.74 -5.80
CA ALA A 16 35.75 -13.97 -7.06
C ALA A 16 34.53 -14.13 -7.98
N GLN A 17 33.97 -15.33 -8.08
CA GLN A 17 32.75 -15.58 -8.86
C GLN A 17 31.53 -14.90 -8.23
N ARG A 18 31.38 -14.95 -6.91
CA ARG A 18 30.28 -14.25 -6.20
C ARG A 18 30.36 -12.74 -6.42
N VAL A 19 31.56 -12.15 -6.31
CA VAL A 19 31.79 -10.72 -6.55
C VAL A 19 31.45 -10.35 -7.98
N THR A 20 31.91 -11.13 -8.98
CA THR A 20 31.61 -10.88 -10.39
C THR A 20 30.11 -10.91 -10.68
N LEU A 21 29.38 -11.89 -10.15
CA LEU A 21 27.93 -12.00 -10.30
C LEU A 21 27.20 -10.82 -9.64
N ALA A 22 27.60 -10.44 -8.43
CA ALA A 22 27.00 -9.30 -7.72
C ALA A 22 27.29 -7.98 -8.45
N GLN A 23 28.48 -7.81 -9.01
CA GLN A 23 28.84 -6.64 -9.80
C GLN A 23 27.99 -6.55 -11.07
N THR A 24 27.80 -7.66 -11.77
CA THR A 24 26.92 -7.71 -12.96
C THR A 24 25.48 -7.36 -12.61
N GLN A 25 24.96 -7.91 -11.48
CA GLN A 25 23.62 -7.56 -11.01
C GLN A 25 23.48 -6.06 -10.67
N LEU A 26 24.50 -5.48 -10.02
CA LEU A 26 24.53 -4.05 -9.70
C LEU A 26 24.53 -3.18 -10.97
N GLN A 27 25.35 -3.55 -11.98
CA GLN A 27 25.35 -2.85 -13.26
C GLN A 27 24.01 -2.92 -13.97
N LEU A 28 23.35 -4.09 -14.00
CA LEU A 28 22.01 -4.24 -14.55
C LEU A 28 20.99 -3.38 -13.80
N ALA A 29 21.07 -3.34 -12.48
CA ALA A 29 20.17 -2.54 -11.66
C ALA A 29 20.37 -1.03 -11.91
N GLN A 30 21.61 -0.58 -12.07
CA GLN A 30 21.95 0.80 -12.37
C GLN A 30 21.52 1.22 -13.79
N SER A 31 21.52 0.29 -14.76
CA SER A 31 21.08 0.57 -16.13
C SER A 31 19.58 0.85 -16.25
N ASN A 32 18.77 0.30 -15.35
CA ASN A 32 17.33 0.57 -15.30
C ASN A 32 16.82 0.62 -13.83
N PRO A 33 17.08 1.74 -13.13
CA PRO A 33 16.73 1.87 -11.71
C PRO A 33 15.23 1.85 -11.43
N GLN A 34 14.39 2.08 -12.44
CA GLN A 34 12.93 2.11 -12.31
C GLN A 34 12.32 0.73 -12.01
N VAL A 35 12.97 -0.34 -12.51
CA VAL A 35 12.47 -1.72 -12.36
C VAL A 35 13.28 -2.54 -11.35
N HIS A 36 14.36 -1.98 -10.80
CA HIS A 36 15.25 -2.68 -9.90
C HIS A 36 15.32 -2.03 -8.51
N ASN A 37 15.43 -2.86 -7.48
CA ASN A 37 15.76 -2.39 -6.14
C ASN A 37 17.28 -2.18 -6.02
N ILE A 38 17.73 -0.93 -6.23
CA ILE A 38 19.14 -0.52 -6.19
C ILE A 38 19.77 -0.80 -4.83
N HIS A 39 19.06 -0.52 -3.72
CA HIS A 39 19.54 -0.81 -2.37
C HIS A 39 19.86 -2.30 -2.18
N ALA A 40 18.96 -3.18 -2.65
CA ALA A 40 19.18 -4.62 -2.57
C ALA A 40 20.38 -5.07 -3.43
N ALA A 41 20.60 -4.45 -4.59
CA ALA A 41 21.75 -4.74 -5.47
C ALA A 41 23.08 -4.35 -4.80
N TYR A 42 23.16 -3.15 -4.19
CA TYR A 42 24.32 -2.75 -3.40
C TYR A 42 24.56 -3.67 -2.20
N ARG A 43 23.49 -4.04 -1.47
CA ARG A 43 23.60 -4.95 -0.33
C ARG A 43 24.19 -6.30 -0.74
N ARG A 44 23.76 -6.86 -1.87
CA ARG A 44 24.34 -8.10 -2.41
C ARG A 44 25.82 -7.96 -2.77
N MET A 45 26.20 -6.80 -3.31
CA MET A 45 27.60 -6.52 -3.60
C MET A 45 28.46 -6.50 -2.34
N TYR A 46 28.02 -5.80 -1.29
CA TYR A 46 28.73 -5.80 0.01
C TYR A 46 28.78 -7.17 0.65
N GLN A 47 27.70 -7.98 0.53
CA GLN A 47 27.69 -9.36 1.01
C GLN A 47 28.71 -10.24 0.26
N ALA A 48 28.81 -10.08 -1.07
CA ALA A 48 29.79 -10.83 -1.88
C ALA A 48 31.24 -10.44 -1.54
N LEU A 49 31.47 -9.20 -1.13
CA LEU A 49 32.76 -8.68 -0.65
C LEU A 49 33.05 -9.05 0.82
N GLU A 50 32.15 -9.76 1.50
CA GLU A 50 32.26 -10.14 2.92
C GLU A 50 32.42 -8.94 3.87
N VAL A 51 31.85 -7.79 3.49
CA VAL A 51 31.87 -6.58 4.33
C VAL A 51 31.07 -6.82 5.61
N GLN A 52 31.67 -6.49 6.74
CA GLN A 52 31.00 -6.50 8.04
C GLN A 52 30.16 -5.24 8.22
N ASN A 53 29.09 -5.33 9.03
CA ASN A 53 28.23 -4.19 9.39
C ASN A 53 27.70 -3.42 8.18
N ILE A 54 27.16 -4.13 7.19
CA ILE A 54 26.66 -3.53 5.95
C ILE A 54 25.65 -2.40 6.23
N ASP A 55 24.84 -2.51 7.28
CA ASP A 55 23.82 -1.52 7.63
C ASP A 55 24.40 -0.16 8.08
N GLU A 56 25.67 -0.11 8.48
CA GLU A 56 26.37 1.16 8.75
C GLU A 56 26.75 1.90 7.48
N ILE A 57 27.13 1.15 6.42
CA ILE A 57 27.56 1.71 5.13
C ILE A 57 26.34 1.95 4.23
N LEU A 58 25.38 1.05 4.25
CA LEU A 58 24.16 1.05 3.48
C LEU A 58 22.96 0.93 4.43
N PRO A 59 22.59 2.00 5.13
CA PRO A 59 21.43 1.97 6.02
C PRO A 59 20.18 1.61 5.24
N PRO A 60 19.24 0.84 5.83
CA PRO A 60 17.99 0.52 5.17
C PRO A 60 17.24 1.83 4.83
N PRO A 61 16.55 1.88 3.68
CA PRO A 61 15.75 3.04 3.34
C PRO A 61 14.71 3.30 4.43
N PRO A 62 14.42 4.56 4.76
CA PRO A 62 13.42 4.89 5.74
C PRO A 62 12.09 4.27 5.33
N LYS A 63 11.40 3.65 6.29
CA LYS A 63 10.06 3.12 6.04
C LYS A 63 9.13 4.29 5.74
N PRO A 64 8.29 4.18 4.71
CA PRO A 64 7.24 5.16 4.49
C PRO A 64 6.40 5.33 5.76
N GLN A 65 6.04 6.56 6.08
CA GLN A 65 5.21 6.89 7.24
C GLN A 65 4.01 7.73 6.80
N PRO A 66 2.89 7.65 7.54
CA PRO A 66 1.74 8.50 7.29
C PRO A 66 2.15 9.98 7.32
N LEU A 67 1.66 10.74 6.38
CA LEU A 67 1.91 12.18 6.27
C LEU A 67 0.59 12.94 6.38
N ASP A 68 0.69 14.22 6.70
CA ASP A 68 -0.42 15.15 6.58
C ASP A 68 -0.74 15.39 5.09
N PRO A 69 -2.03 15.50 4.70
CA PRO A 69 -2.40 15.66 3.30
C PRO A 69 -1.84 16.94 2.66
N ALA A 70 -1.53 17.98 3.40
CA ALA A 70 -0.87 19.17 2.86
C ALA A 70 0.59 18.90 2.48
N ILE A 71 1.28 18.06 3.26
CA ILE A 71 2.65 17.61 2.95
C ILE A 71 2.63 16.70 1.73
N GLU A 72 1.67 15.80 1.64
CA GLU A 72 1.49 14.93 0.48
C GLU A 72 1.23 15.73 -0.79
N ASN A 73 0.41 16.80 -0.72
CA ASN A 73 0.20 17.71 -1.84
C ASN A 73 1.52 18.31 -2.36
N ALA A 74 2.37 18.78 -1.45
CA ALA A 74 3.67 19.35 -1.83
C ALA A 74 4.59 18.29 -2.47
N ARG A 75 4.61 17.07 -1.95
CA ARG A 75 5.41 15.95 -2.47
C ARG A 75 4.93 15.49 -3.85
N ALA A 76 3.62 15.44 -4.07
CA ALA A 76 3.04 15.13 -5.37
C ALA A 76 3.49 16.11 -6.47
N LEU A 77 3.59 17.40 -6.13
CA LEU A 77 4.13 18.42 -7.07
C LEU A 77 5.59 18.18 -7.41
N MET A 78 6.36 17.58 -6.50
CA MET A 78 7.77 17.21 -6.75
C MET A 78 7.91 15.87 -7.49
N GLY A 79 6.79 15.21 -7.82
CA GLY A 79 6.77 13.92 -8.51
C GLY A 79 7.04 12.72 -7.59
N GLU A 80 6.94 12.89 -6.28
CA GLU A 80 7.08 11.78 -5.34
C GLU A 80 5.86 10.86 -5.37
N ILE A 81 6.10 9.56 -5.12
CA ILE A 81 5.03 8.57 -4.96
C ILE A 81 4.43 8.76 -3.57
N LEU A 82 3.11 8.91 -3.52
CA LEU A 82 2.35 8.97 -2.29
C LEU A 82 1.96 7.57 -1.84
N ASN A 83 1.90 7.36 -0.52
CA ASN A 83 1.47 6.09 0.07
C ASN A 83 0.30 6.33 1.01
N THR A 84 -0.67 5.43 1.00
CA THR A 84 -1.78 5.43 1.97
C THR A 84 -1.52 4.44 3.10
N PHE A 85 -2.03 4.77 4.29
CA PHE A 85 -1.90 3.93 5.47
C PHE A 85 -3.26 3.74 6.13
N PRO A 86 -3.56 2.54 6.65
CA PRO A 86 -4.89 2.24 7.22
C PRO A 86 -5.32 3.17 8.37
N GLU A 87 -4.36 3.77 9.07
CA GLU A 87 -4.61 4.62 10.25
C GLU A 87 -4.88 6.09 9.91
N GLN A 88 -4.75 6.49 8.63
CA GLN A 88 -4.99 7.86 8.21
C GLN A 88 -6.48 8.24 8.24
N ASP A 89 -6.77 9.52 8.45
CA ASP A 89 -8.10 10.08 8.22
C ASP A 89 -8.34 10.21 6.70
N HIS A 90 -8.88 9.14 6.11
CA HIS A 90 -9.09 9.08 4.66
C HIS A 90 -10.07 10.15 4.17
N ASP A 91 -11.04 10.55 4.98
CA ASP A 91 -11.97 11.62 4.62
C ASP A 91 -11.29 12.97 4.53
N ALA A 92 -10.41 13.27 5.47
CA ALA A 92 -9.65 14.51 5.45
C ALA A 92 -8.70 14.55 4.23
N HIS A 93 -8.01 13.42 3.93
CA HIS A 93 -7.11 13.32 2.79
C HIS A 93 -7.87 13.50 1.46
N ILE A 94 -8.97 12.77 1.25
CA ILE A 94 -9.79 12.87 0.05
C ILE A 94 -10.23 14.33 -0.16
N ARG A 95 -10.80 14.98 0.87
CA ARG A 95 -11.27 16.38 0.75
C ARG A 95 -10.13 17.35 0.44
N MET A 96 -8.98 17.20 1.11
CA MET A 96 -7.84 18.08 0.92
C MET A 96 -7.22 17.93 -0.47
N HIS A 97 -7.02 16.70 -0.92
CA HIS A 97 -6.50 16.43 -2.27
C HIS A 97 -7.46 16.91 -3.35
N MET A 98 -8.76 16.66 -3.23
CA MET A 98 -9.75 17.15 -4.17
C MET A 98 -9.79 18.68 -4.25
N ALA A 99 -9.67 19.37 -3.10
CA ALA A 99 -9.58 20.82 -3.08
C ALA A 99 -8.31 21.33 -3.76
N PHE A 100 -7.18 20.65 -3.52
CA PHE A 100 -5.89 21.02 -4.10
C PHE A 100 -5.83 20.77 -5.62
N MET A 101 -6.50 19.72 -6.11
CA MET A 101 -6.59 19.43 -7.56
C MET A 101 -7.25 20.54 -8.37
N LYS A 102 -8.03 21.43 -7.74
CA LYS A 102 -8.62 22.61 -8.39
C LYS A 102 -7.63 23.76 -8.57
N ALA A 103 -6.44 23.69 -8.00
CA ALA A 103 -5.42 24.70 -8.19
C ALA A 103 -4.93 24.72 -9.65
N PRO A 104 -4.78 25.89 -10.29
CA PRO A 104 -4.37 25.99 -11.69
C PRO A 104 -3.06 25.25 -12.01
N LEU A 105 -2.10 25.27 -11.08
CA LEU A 105 -0.83 24.55 -11.19
C LEU A 105 -1.02 23.05 -11.36
N VAL A 106 -1.97 22.47 -10.65
CA VAL A 106 -2.28 21.03 -10.71
C VAL A 106 -3.09 20.70 -11.95
N MET A 107 -4.10 21.50 -12.26
CA MET A 107 -5.00 21.33 -13.42
C MET A 107 -4.23 21.34 -14.76
N THR A 108 -3.16 22.10 -14.85
CA THR A 108 -2.32 22.19 -16.06
C THR A 108 -1.30 21.06 -16.20
N SER A 109 -1.17 20.16 -15.21
CA SER A 109 -0.24 19.04 -15.22
C SER A 109 -0.96 17.69 -15.20
N PRO A 110 -1.15 17.03 -16.36
CA PRO A 110 -1.82 15.73 -16.43
C PRO A 110 -1.15 14.66 -15.57
N GLN A 111 0.17 14.71 -15.43
CA GLN A 111 0.94 13.76 -14.61
C GLN A 111 0.60 13.92 -13.12
N VAL A 112 0.60 15.15 -12.62
CA VAL A 112 0.26 15.45 -11.22
C VAL A 112 -1.19 15.11 -10.93
N MET A 113 -2.11 15.46 -11.86
CA MET A 113 -3.52 15.06 -11.77
C MET A 113 -3.67 13.54 -11.67
N GLY A 114 -2.97 12.79 -12.52
CA GLY A 114 -2.98 11.31 -12.48
C GLY A 114 -2.48 10.75 -11.14
N THR A 115 -1.45 11.35 -10.56
CA THR A 115 -0.94 10.97 -9.22
C THR A 115 -2.02 11.18 -8.16
N PHE A 116 -2.71 12.32 -8.15
CA PHE A 116 -3.80 12.57 -7.19
C PHE A 116 -4.99 11.65 -7.40
N TYR A 117 -5.41 11.39 -8.64
CA TYR A 117 -6.49 10.43 -8.90
C TYR A 117 -6.16 9.04 -8.33
N ALA A 118 -4.96 8.53 -8.61
CA ALA A 118 -4.54 7.23 -8.11
C ALA A 118 -4.52 7.21 -6.57
N HIS A 119 -3.96 8.24 -5.95
CA HIS A 119 -3.85 8.33 -4.50
C HIS A 119 -5.21 8.49 -3.80
N ILE A 120 -6.12 9.31 -4.34
CA ILE A 120 -7.50 9.41 -3.84
C ILE A 120 -8.21 8.06 -3.92
N MET A 121 -8.01 7.31 -5.01
CA MET A 121 -8.58 5.97 -5.15
C MET A 121 -8.07 4.98 -4.09
N GLU A 122 -6.80 5.09 -3.71
CA GLU A 122 -6.25 4.31 -2.61
C GLU A 122 -6.90 4.68 -1.27
N HIS A 123 -7.10 5.98 -0.99
CA HIS A 123 -7.83 6.43 0.20
C HIS A 123 -9.28 5.95 0.20
N VAL A 124 -9.98 6.00 -0.93
CA VAL A 124 -11.35 5.46 -1.06
C VAL A 124 -11.37 3.95 -0.76
N SER A 125 -10.39 3.21 -1.26
CA SER A 125 -10.27 1.77 -0.99
C SER A 125 -10.03 1.48 0.49
N GLN A 126 -9.12 2.20 1.14
CA GLN A 126 -8.85 2.04 2.57
C GLN A 126 -10.06 2.41 3.42
N LYS A 127 -10.75 3.51 3.09
CA LYS A 127 -12.01 3.91 3.75
C LYS A 127 -13.09 2.84 3.60
N ALA A 128 -13.26 2.29 2.39
CA ALA A 128 -14.22 1.20 2.17
C ALA A 128 -13.94 0.00 3.07
N ARG A 129 -12.66 -0.39 3.20
CA ARG A 129 -12.22 -1.45 4.11
C ARG A 129 -12.56 -1.14 5.56
N GLN A 130 -12.27 0.07 6.02
CA GLN A 130 -12.60 0.52 7.38
C GLN A 130 -14.12 0.45 7.63
N MET A 131 -14.94 0.89 6.67
CA MET A 131 -16.40 0.87 6.81
C MET A 131 -16.94 -0.55 6.85
N VAL A 132 -16.45 -1.47 6.00
CA VAL A 132 -16.86 -2.89 6.03
C VAL A 132 -16.48 -3.52 7.37
N MET A 133 -15.26 -3.27 7.87
CA MET A 133 -14.83 -3.82 9.17
C MET A 133 -15.67 -3.27 10.33
N ALA A 134 -15.99 -1.98 10.32
CA ALA A 134 -16.84 -1.37 11.33
C ALA A 134 -18.28 -1.92 11.30
N GLU A 135 -18.84 -2.15 10.12
CA GLU A 135 -20.16 -2.77 9.95
C GLU A 135 -20.18 -4.20 10.50
N ILE A 136 -19.16 -5.00 10.20
CA ILE A 136 -19.00 -6.36 10.71
C ILE A 136 -18.91 -6.35 12.25
N GLU A 137 -18.09 -5.48 12.81
CA GLU A 137 -17.96 -5.34 14.27
C GLU A 137 -19.30 -4.93 14.91
N GLN A 138 -20.04 -4.04 14.29
CA GLN A 138 -21.36 -3.63 14.74
C GLN A 138 -22.34 -4.81 14.75
N ILE A 139 -22.36 -5.64 13.70
CA ILE A 139 -23.22 -6.84 13.62
C ILE A 139 -22.88 -7.81 14.76
N ILE A 140 -21.59 -8.07 14.99
CA ILE A 140 -21.13 -8.95 16.08
C ILE A 140 -21.57 -8.40 17.44
N ASN A 141 -21.34 -7.13 17.70
CA ASN A 141 -21.71 -6.47 18.95
C ASN A 141 -23.22 -6.48 19.18
N GLN A 142 -24.02 -6.23 18.15
CA GLN A 142 -25.48 -6.30 18.24
C GLN A 142 -25.97 -7.71 18.55
N ALA A 143 -25.40 -8.74 17.93
CA ALA A 143 -25.77 -10.14 18.24
C ALA A 143 -25.43 -10.52 19.68
N GLN A 144 -24.29 -10.09 20.20
CA GLN A 144 -23.90 -10.32 21.60
C GLN A 144 -24.82 -9.61 22.58
N LEU A 145 -25.13 -8.35 22.34
CA LEU A 145 -26.03 -7.58 23.19
C LEU A 145 -27.48 -8.16 23.21
N ALA A 146 -27.97 -8.55 22.03
CA ALA A 146 -29.29 -9.17 21.89
C ALA A 146 -29.39 -10.51 22.65
N ALA A 147 -28.33 -11.31 22.67
CA ALA A 147 -28.25 -12.54 23.43
C ALA A 147 -28.22 -12.27 24.94
N GLN A 148 -27.43 -11.29 25.40
CA GLN A 148 -27.34 -10.90 26.81
C GLN A 148 -28.66 -10.33 27.35
N GLY A 149 -29.37 -9.56 26.49
CA GLY A 149 -30.68 -8.99 26.83
C GLY A 149 -31.84 -9.96 26.70
N GLY A 150 -31.60 -11.22 26.30
CA GLY A 150 -32.65 -12.24 26.11
C GLY A 150 -33.53 -12.01 24.87
N ALA A 151 -33.14 -11.12 23.96
CA ALA A 151 -33.89 -10.83 22.75
C ALA A 151 -33.75 -11.94 21.69
N ILE A 152 -32.63 -12.65 21.67
CA ILE A 152 -32.37 -13.83 20.85
C ILE A 152 -31.75 -14.95 21.69
N ASP A 153 -31.91 -16.19 21.22
CA ASP A 153 -31.27 -17.36 21.83
C ASP A 153 -29.75 -17.23 21.77
N PRO A 154 -29.01 -17.45 22.88
CA PRO A 154 -27.54 -17.39 22.86
C PRO A 154 -26.86 -18.30 21.83
N ILE A 155 -27.47 -19.48 21.55
CA ILE A 155 -26.95 -20.41 20.54
C ILE A 155 -27.12 -19.80 19.14
N ALA A 156 -28.28 -19.20 18.86
CA ALA A 156 -28.54 -18.53 17.60
C ALA A 156 -27.58 -17.32 17.36
N ALA A 157 -27.35 -16.53 18.42
CA ALA A 157 -26.36 -15.44 18.37
C ALA A 157 -24.97 -15.95 18.07
N GLN A 158 -24.54 -17.03 18.72
CA GLN A 158 -23.22 -17.64 18.48
C GLN A 158 -23.08 -18.16 17.04
N GLN A 159 -24.14 -18.78 16.50
CA GLN A 159 -24.15 -19.24 15.10
C GLN A 159 -24.04 -18.06 14.12
N GLN A 160 -24.73 -16.96 14.37
CA GLN A 160 -24.64 -15.76 13.56
C GLN A 160 -23.23 -15.17 13.57
N ILE A 161 -22.61 -15.05 14.75
CA ILE A 161 -21.24 -14.57 14.89
C ILE A 161 -20.24 -15.47 14.16
N MET A 162 -20.37 -16.81 14.34
CA MET A 162 -19.51 -17.77 13.64
C MET A 162 -19.63 -17.65 12.13
N LYS A 163 -20.85 -17.47 11.60
CA LYS A 163 -21.07 -17.28 10.17
C LYS A 163 -20.37 -16.02 9.65
N VAL A 164 -20.55 -14.89 10.34
CA VAL A 164 -19.88 -13.62 9.99
C VAL A 164 -18.36 -13.77 10.03
N GLN A 165 -17.80 -14.45 11.04
CA GLN A 165 -16.38 -14.72 11.14
C GLN A 165 -15.86 -15.62 10.02
N GLN A 166 -16.67 -16.60 9.60
CA GLN A 166 -16.33 -17.46 8.46
C GLN A 166 -16.34 -16.68 7.14
N ASP A 167 -17.35 -15.83 6.93
CA ASP A 167 -17.47 -14.99 5.75
C ASP A 167 -16.29 -14.01 5.65
N MET A 168 -15.79 -13.48 6.78
CA MET A 168 -14.58 -12.66 6.85
C MET A 168 -13.29 -13.40 6.42
N GLN A 169 -13.23 -14.71 6.59
CA GLN A 169 -12.07 -15.52 6.19
C GLN A 169 -12.09 -15.86 4.69
N ASP A 170 -13.20 -15.63 4.00
CA ASP A 170 -13.30 -15.79 2.57
C ASP A 170 -12.84 -14.49 1.85
N PRO A 171 -11.67 -14.50 1.19
CA PRO A 171 -11.15 -13.32 0.51
C PRO A 171 -12.10 -12.80 -0.58
N ALA A 172 -12.83 -13.68 -1.26
CA ALA A 172 -13.73 -13.29 -2.35
C ALA A 172 -14.95 -12.55 -1.82
N GLN A 173 -15.52 -12.98 -0.70
CA GLN A 173 -16.64 -12.30 -0.07
C GLN A 173 -16.22 -10.94 0.50
N MET A 174 -15.06 -10.88 1.15
CA MET A 174 -14.52 -9.61 1.64
C MET A 174 -14.26 -8.62 0.51
N GLU A 175 -13.68 -9.07 -0.59
CA GLU A 175 -13.43 -8.22 -1.76
C GLU A 175 -14.75 -7.71 -2.38
N GLN A 176 -15.78 -8.55 -2.44
CA GLN A 176 -17.11 -8.15 -2.90
C GLN A 176 -17.72 -7.06 -2.02
N LEU A 177 -17.69 -7.21 -0.69
CA LEU A 177 -18.19 -6.21 0.26
C LEU A 177 -17.44 -4.89 0.13
N ILE A 178 -16.11 -4.95 0.04
CA ILE A 178 -15.27 -3.78 -0.14
C ILE A 178 -15.59 -3.08 -1.47
N SER A 179 -15.74 -3.85 -2.56
CA SER A 179 -16.08 -3.30 -3.88
C SER A 179 -17.43 -2.59 -3.89
N MET A 180 -18.44 -3.17 -3.25
CA MET A 180 -19.76 -2.53 -3.10
C MET A 180 -19.69 -1.23 -2.31
N GLN A 181 -18.87 -1.20 -1.25
CA GLN A 181 -18.68 0.00 -0.45
C GLN A 181 -17.86 1.06 -1.18
N MET A 182 -16.87 0.65 -1.96
CA MET A 182 -16.10 1.53 -2.85
C MET A 182 -17.03 2.18 -3.89
N GLU A 183 -17.91 1.43 -4.50
CA GLU A 183 -18.87 1.96 -5.50
C GLU A 183 -19.75 3.07 -4.91
N LYS A 184 -20.24 2.89 -3.68
CA LYS A 184 -21.01 3.92 -2.97
C LYS A 184 -20.17 5.17 -2.71
N LEU A 185 -18.93 5.00 -2.19
CA LEU A 185 -18.04 6.11 -1.92
C LEU A 185 -17.63 6.85 -3.20
N MET A 186 -17.41 6.11 -4.29
CA MET A 186 -17.11 6.71 -5.58
C MET A 186 -18.25 7.56 -6.13
N ALA A 187 -19.50 7.16 -5.92
CA ALA A 187 -20.65 7.97 -6.31
C ALA A 187 -20.69 9.33 -5.57
N GLU A 188 -20.13 9.38 -4.36
CA GLU A 188 -20.02 10.63 -3.56
C GLU A 188 -18.80 11.48 -3.98
N VAL A 189 -17.68 10.84 -4.31
CA VAL A 189 -16.40 11.50 -4.61
C VAL A 189 -16.32 11.96 -6.07
N LEU A 190 -16.83 11.17 -7.01
CA LEU A 190 -16.70 11.38 -8.45
C LEU A 190 -17.20 12.77 -8.93
N PRO A 191 -18.35 13.31 -8.46
CA PRO A 191 -18.81 14.63 -8.86
C PRO A 191 -17.81 15.76 -8.53
N GLY A 192 -17.03 15.61 -7.48
CA GLY A 192 -16.00 16.58 -7.08
C GLY A 192 -14.68 16.45 -7.86
N LEU A 193 -14.45 15.31 -8.52
CA LEU A 193 -13.26 15.05 -9.34
C LEU A 193 -13.45 15.46 -10.81
N LEU A 194 -14.69 15.55 -11.26
CA LEU A 194 -14.98 15.99 -12.64
C LEU A 194 -14.76 17.51 -12.73
N PRO A 195 -14.13 18.01 -13.80
CA PRO A 195 -14.07 19.44 -14.04
C PRO A 195 -15.51 19.96 -14.14
N THR A 196 -15.86 20.85 -13.24
CA THR A 196 -17.09 21.62 -13.38
C THR A 196 -16.96 22.40 -14.69
N GLY A 197 -17.84 22.11 -15.65
CA GLY A 197 -17.81 22.73 -16.98
C GLY A 197 -18.19 24.22 -16.97
N GLU A 198 -17.77 24.98 -15.99
CA GLU A 198 -17.80 26.43 -16.01
C GLU A 198 -16.58 26.90 -16.80
N ASP A 199 -16.88 27.36 -17.99
CA ASP A 199 -15.95 28.03 -18.89
C ASP A 199 -15.37 29.25 -18.14
N PRO A 200 -14.06 29.31 -17.77
CA PRO A 200 -13.49 30.45 -17.08
C PRO A 200 -13.36 31.69 -17.96
N MET A 201 -13.92 31.67 -19.17
CA MET A 201 -13.89 32.75 -20.16
C MET A 201 -15.30 33.23 -20.58
N ALA A 202 -16.34 32.89 -19.82
CA ALA A 202 -17.70 33.43 -20.05
C ALA A 202 -17.92 34.64 -19.15
N ASP A 203 -17.21 35.76 -19.46
CA ASP A 203 -17.56 37.16 -19.17
C ASP A 203 -16.87 38.08 -20.16
#